data_d6ad9ed9ce34e0a00042139b25df771a
#
_entry.id   d6ad9ed9ce34e0a00042139b25df771a
#
_cell.length_a   1.000
_cell.length_b   1.000
_cell.length_c   1.000
_cell.angle_alpha   90.00
_cell.angle_beta   90.00
_cell.angle_gamma   90.00
#
_symmetry.space_group_name_H-M   'P 1'
#
loop_
_entity.id
_entity.type
_entity.pdbx_description
1 polymer ?
#
loop_
_entity_poly.entity_id
_entity_poly.type
_entity_poly.pdbx_seq_one_letter_code
_entity_poly.pdbx_strand_id
1 'polypeptide(L)'
;GKMERKRADWADAEDFSQDWPVKVLGRKESADTLYFVDSISSFDDRMQELARATATILTTAGIDFGILGKDERDSGHEARRFGEEMLFQDLKDHNTDAILNAGVARIITADPHAYNALKKDYQDLPPVNHISQVILDGIASGRIRFNPIDDGSKTYTYHDPCYLGRHNDLYEEPRKVLDAIPGLRRIDMDRCRDRSFCCGGGGLMLFYEPEEEEQRMGVIRVRMAEEAGADVIVTACPFCLVNIEDAIKVAGLEGKMEAIDLCELAVRQLEIK
;
A
#
# COMPACT_ATOMS: atom_id res chain seq x y z
N GLY A 1 -5.92 -4.54 -23.11
CA GLY A 1 -4.98 -5.61 -23.41
C GLY A 1 -5.10 -6.78 -22.47
N LYS A 2 -4.16 -7.71 -22.53
CA LYS A 2 -4.16 -8.88 -21.62
C LYS A 2 -4.02 -8.48 -20.14
N MET A 3 -3.35 -7.37 -19.86
CA MET A 3 -3.20 -6.86 -18.47
C MET A 3 -4.51 -6.32 -17.92
N GLU A 4 -5.31 -5.62 -18.74
CA GLU A 4 -6.62 -5.09 -18.32
C GLU A 4 -7.61 -6.19 -17.91
N ARG A 5 -7.50 -7.39 -18.47
CA ARG A 5 -8.36 -8.53 -18.13
C ARG A 5 -8.09 -9.13 -16.76
N LYS A 6 -6.87 -8.94 -16.23
CA LYS A 6 -6.44 -9.51 -14.94
C LYS A 6 -6.51 -8.52 -13.78
N ARG A 7 -6.79 -7.24 -14.03
CA ARG A 7 -6.74 -6.19 -13.00
C ARG A 7 -7.67 -6.44 -11.82
N ALA A 8 -8.77 -7.13 -12.00
CA ALA A 8 -9.73 -7.46 -10.95
C ALA A 8 -9.66 -8.91 -10.46
N ASP A 9 -8.77 -9.76 -11.02
CA ASP A 9 -8.70 -11.19 -10.68
C ASP A 9 -8.50 -11.43 -9.17
N TRP A 10 -7.80 -10.55 -8.49
CA TRP A 10 -7.59 -10.61 -7.05
C TRP A 10 -8.90 -10.55 -6.23
N ALA A 11 -9.92 -9.87 -6.77
CA ALA A 11 -11.22 -9.71 -6.14
C ALA A 11 -12.18 -10.87 -6.45
N ASP A 12 -11.93 -11.62 -7.53
CA ASP A 12 -12.78 -12.73 -7.99
C ASP A 12 -12.34 -14.09 -7.44
N ALA A 13 -11.26 -14.16 -6.65
CA ALA A 13 -10.79 -15.41 -6.05
C ALA A 13 -11.87 -16.02 -5.16
N GLU A 14 -12.21 -17.31 -5.38
CA GLU A 14 -13.34 -17.99 -4.72
C GLU A 14 -13.24 -17.98 -3.19
N ASP A 15 -12.03 -18.10 -2.65
CA ASP A 15 -11.75 -18.08 -1.22
C ASP A 15 -11.88 -16.69 -0.60
N PHE A 16 -11.87 -15.63 -1.41
CA PHE A 16 -11.99 -14.24 -0.96
C PHE A 16 -13.37 -13.65 -1.24
N SER A 17 -13.90 -13.80 -2.45
CA SER A 17 -15.12 -13.11 -2.91
C SER A 17 -16.39 -13.55 -2.17
N GLN A 18 -16.40 -14.72 -1.53
CA GLN A 18 -17.53 -15.19 -0.73
C GLN A 18 -17.72 -14.39 0.57
N ASP A 19 -16.61 -14.08 1.24
CA ASP A 19 -16.62 -13.37 2.53
C ASP A 19 -16.54 -11.84 2.35
N TRP A 20 -15.84 -11.39 1.29
CA TRP A 20 -15.51 -9.99 1.04
C TRP A 20 -15.88 -9.55 -0.38
N PRO A 21 -17.18 -9.47 -0.72
CA PRO A 21 -17.60 -9.10 -2.07
C PRO A 21 -17.18 -7.67 -2.40
N VAL A 22 -16.47 -7.49 -3.53
CA VAL A 22 -16.00 -6.20 -4.02
C VAL A 22 -16.85 -5.76 -5.20
N LYS A 23 -17.46 -4.58 -5.12
CA LYS A 23 -18.23 -3.99 -6.22
C LYS A 23 -17.30 -3.55 -7.35
N VAL A 24 -17.71 -3.78 -8.60
CA VAL A 24 -17.07 -3.18 -9.77
C VAL A 24 -17.93 -2.03 -10.26
N LEU A 25 -17.42 -0.81 -10.03
CA LEU A 25 -18.16 0.42 -10.31
C LEU A 25 -18.43 0.59 -11.80
N GLY A 26 -19.60 1.11 -12.14
CA GLY A 26 -20.01 1.34 -13.52
C GLY A 26 -21.52 1.36 -13.69
N ARG A 27 -22.03 0.91 -14.83
CA ARG A 27 -23.47 1.02 -15.16
C ARG A 27 -24.42 0.30 -14.20
N LYS A 28 -23.95 -0.72 -13.47
CA LYS A 28 -24.80 -1.60 -12.64
C LYS A 28 -24.54 -1.46 -11.14
N GLU A 29 -23.34 -1.05 -10.75
CA GLU A 29 -22.93 -0.96 -9.36
C GLU A 29 -22.39 0.43 -9.04
N SER A 30 -22.74 0.94 -7.87
CA SER A 30 -22.27 2.21 -7.35
C SER A 30 -21.81 2.07 -5.90
N ALA A 31 -20.93 2.95 -5.46
CA ALA A 31 -20.48 3.08 -4.08
C ALA A 31 -20.07 4.53 -3.80
N ASP A 32 -20.06 4.92 -2.53
CA ASP A 32 -19.61 6.25 -2.12
C ASP A 32 -18.09 6.42 -2.24
N THR A 33 -17.35 5.31 -2.18
CA THR A 33 -15.89 5.30 -2.13
C THR A 33 -15.30 4.46 -3.25
N LEU A 34 -14.31 5.02 -3.96
CA LEU A 34 -13.45 4.25 -4.85
C LEU A 34 -12.24 3.71 -4.06
N TYR A 35 -11.99 2.41 -4.12
CA TYR A 35 -10.69 1.84 -3.83
C TYR A 35 -9.87 1.81 -5.13
N PHE A 36 -8.92 2.74 -5.28
CA PHE A 36 -7.97 2.77 -6.39
C PHE A 36 -6.80 1.83 -6.07
N VAL A 37 -6.71 0.73 -6.80
CA VAL A 37 -5.81 -0.41 -6.50
C VAL A 37 -4.40 -0.18 -7.03
N ASP A 38 -4.30 0.45 -8.20
CA ASP A 38 -3.10 0.62 -9.04
C ASP A 38 -2.51 -0.70 -9.57
N SER A 39 -1.47 -0.57 -10.41
CA SER A 39 -1.00 -1.70 -11.23
C SER A 39 -0.27 -2.75 -10.42
N ILE A 40 0.61 -2.37 -9.49
CA ILE A 40 1.41 -3.35 -8.75
C ILE A 40 0.53 -4.29 -7.92
N SER A 41 -0.45 -3.76 -7.20
CA SER A 41 -1.38 -4.56 -6.40
C SER A 41 -2.42 -5.30 -7.23
N SER A 42 -2.61 -4.91 -8.51
CA SER A 42 -3.51 -5.59 -9.43
C SER A 42 -2.89 -6.80 -10.11
N PHE A 43 -1.58 -6.79 -10.39
CA PHE A 43 -0.95 -7.75 -11.30
C PHE A 43 0.15 -8.59 -10.68
N ASP A 44 0.78 -8.16 -9.60
CA ASP A 44 1.77 -8.96 -8.89
C ASP A 44 1.06 -9.90 -7.92
N ASP A 45 1.33 -11.22 -8.05
CA ASP A 45 0.63 -12.26 -7.27
C ASP A 45 0.82 -12.06 -5.75
N ARG A 46 2.00 -11.63 -5.31
CA ARG A 46 2.27 -11.33 -3.90
C ARG A 46 1.53 -10.06 -3.44
N MET A 47 1.47 -9.04 -4.29
CA MET A 47 0.81 -7.78 -3.95
C MET A 47 -0.71 -7.84 -4.04
N GLN A 48 -1.29 -8.84 -4.71
CA GLN A 48 -2.73 -9.10 -4.66
C GLN A 48 -3.21 -9.43 -3.24
N GLU A 49 -2.35 -10.03 -2.40
CA GLU A 49 -2.66 -10.21 -0.98
C GLU A 49 -2.89 -8.88 -0.25
N LEU A 50 -2.09 -7.85 -0.59
CA LEU A 50 -2.26 -6.50 -0.07
C LEU A 50 -3.59 -5.89 -0.54
N ALA A 51 -3.98 -6.10 -1.82
CA ALA A 51 -5.28 -5.63 -2.32
C ALA A 51 -6.44 -6.28 -1.54
N ARG A 52 -6.37 -7.58 -1.28
CA ARG A 52 -7.36 -8.32 -0.47
C ARG A 52 -7.39 -7.83 0.98
N ALA A 53 -6.22 -7.66 1.60
CA ALA A 53 -6.12 -7.12 2.95
C ALA A 53 -6.75 -5.71 3.05
N THR A 54 -6.50 -4.86 2.07
CA THR A 54 -7.10 -3.52 2.00
C THR A 54 -8.62 -3.59 1.89
N ALA A 55 -9.17 -4.45 1.02
CA ALA A 55 -10.61 -4.63 0.88
C ALA A 55 -11.26 -5.17 2.17
N THR A 56 -10.60 -6.10 2.86
CA THR A 56 -11.02 -6.61 4.17
C THR A 56 -11.12 -5.49 5.20
N ILE A 57 -10.12 -4.61 5.26
CA ILE A 57 -10.11 -3.45 6.15
C ILE A 57 -11.28 -2.50 5.84
N LEU A 58 -11.48 -2.18 4.56
CA LEU A 58 -12.56 -1.28 4.14
C LEU A 58 -13.93 -1.84 4.52
N THR A 59 -14.15 -3.14 4.29
CA THR A 59 -15.39 -3.82 4.69
C THR A 59 -15.57 -3.82 6.20
N THR A 60 -14.53 -4.15 6.97
CA THR A 60 -14.57 -4.14 8.44
C THR A 60 -14.84 -2.75 8.99
N ALA A 61 -14.29 -1.72 8.35
CA ALA A 61 -14.57 -0.32 8.69
C ALA A 61 -16.00 0.14 8.31
N GLY A 62 -16.79 -0.71 7.65
CA GLY A 62 -18.15 -0.41 7.21
C GLY A 62 -18.20 0.65 6.11
N ILE A 63 -17.19 0.66 5.24
CA ILE A 63 -17.11 1.59 4.11
C ILE A 63 -17.78 0.97 2.91
N ASP A 64 -18.73 1.69 2.31
CA ASP A 64 -19.30 1.32 1.02
C ASP A 64 -18.32 1.69 -0.09
N PHE A 65 -17.66 0.70 -0.67
CA PHE A 65 -16.61 0.89 -1.68
C PHE A 65 -16.76 -0.03 -2.89
N GLY A 66 -16.09 0.36 -3.95
CA GLY A 66 -15.92 -0.46 -5.14
C GLY A 66 -14.61 -0.11 -5.86
N ILE A 67 -14.27 -0.88 -6.88
CA ILE A 67 -13.10 -0.71 -7.74
C ILE A 67 -13.54 -0.36 -9.15
N LEU A 68 -12.68 0.24 -9.97
CA LEU A 68 -12.95 0.46 -11.39
C LEU A 68 -12.73 -0.80 -12.24
N GLY A 69 -12.06 -1.82 -11.69
CA GLY A 69 -11.77 -3.06 -12.39
C GLY A 69 -10.97 -2.82 -13.67
N LYS A 70 -11.48 -3.31 -14.80
CA LYS A 70 -10.83 -3.15 -16.12
C LYS A 70 -10.73 -1.70 -16.61
N ASP A 71 -11.56 -0.81 -16.08
CA ASP A 71 -11.60 0.60 -16.46
C ASP A 71 -10.56 1.43 -15.67
N GLU A 72 -9.91 0.87 -14.66
CA GLU A 72 -8.76 1.46 -14.01
C GLU A 72 -7.49 1.25 -14.85
N ARG A 73 -6.69 2.28 -14.98
CA ARG A 73 -5.32 2.22 -15.52
C ARG A 73 -4.32 2.55 -14.43
N ASP A 74 -3.03 2.36 -14.75
CA ASP A 74 -1.92 2.81 -13.91
C ASP A 74 -2.10 4.29 -13.52
N SER A 75 -1.74 4.64 -12.29
CA SER A 75 -1.79 6.04 -11.84
C SER A 75 -0.88 6.97 -12.66
N GLY A 76 0.03 6.40 -13.41
CA GLY A 76 1.02 7.14 -14.19
C GLY A 76 2.15 7.72 -13.36
N HIS A 77 2.17 7.45 -12.04
CA HIS A 77 3.18 8.01 -11.15
C HIS A 77 4.60 7.68 -11.62
N GLU A 78 4.87 6.40 -11.86
CA GLU A 78 6.20 5.94 -12.28
C GLU A 78 6.54 6.45 -13.69
N ALA A 79 5.57 6.42 -14.61
CA ALA A 79 5.77 6.93 -15.97
C ALA A 79 6.20 8.40 -15.96
N ARG A 80 5.52 9.25 -15.16
CA ARG A 80 5.87 10.67 -15.03
C ARG A 80 7.26 10.87 -14.43
N ARG A 81 7.62 10.12 -13.39
CA ARG A 81 8.93 10.21 -12.72
C ARG A 81 10.07 9.73 -13.62
N PHE A 82 9.77 8.83 -14.54
CA PHE A 82 10.71 8.36 -15.55
C PHE A 82 10.85 9.32 -16.76
N GLY A 83 9.98 10.32 -16.87
CA GLY A 83 10.01 11.33 -17.92
C GLY A 83 9.03 11.11 -19.07
N GLU A 84 8.19 10.08 -18.98
CA GLU A 84 7.18 9.73 -19.99
C GLU A 84 5.90 10.57 -19.80
N GLU A 85 6.00 11.89 -19.97
CA GLU A 85 4.92 12.84 -19.70
C GLU A 85 3.68 12.59 -20.58
N MET A 86 3.86 12.24 -21.86
CA MET A 86 2.73 11.97 -22.76
C MET A 86 1.94 10.75 -22.30
N LEU A 87 2.64 9.66 -21.90
CA LEU A 87 2.00 8.48 -21.34
C LEU A 87 1.29 8.82 -20.03
N PHE A 88 1.91 9.60 -19.16
CA PHE A 88 1.26 10.06 -17.93
C PHE A 88 -0.04 10.81 -18.21
N GLN A 89 -0.05 11.74 -19.17
CA GLN A 89 -1.26 12.50 -19.53
C GLN A 89 -2.39 11.58 -20.02
N ASP A 90 -2.08 10.61 -20.90
CA ASP A 90 -3.07 9.63 -21.38
C ASP A 90 -3.66 8.79 -20.24
N LEU A 91 -2.82 8.33 -19.32
CA LEU A 91 -3.26 7.55 -18.15
C LEU A 91 -4.12 8.39 -17.21
N LYS A 92 -3.67 9.62 -16.92
CA LYS A 92 -4.37 10.58 -16.06
C LYS A 92 -5.75 10.92 -16.61
N ASP A 93 -5.84 11.30 -17.89
CA ASP A 93 -7.10 11.72 -18.50
C ASP A 93 -8.10 10.57 -18.50
N HIS A 94 -7.65 9.35 -18.85
CA HIS A 94 -8.50 8.16 -18.78
C HIS A 94 -9.01 7.86 -17.37
N ASN A 95 -8.11 7.86 -16.37
CA ASN A 95 -8.51 7.59 -14.98
C ASN A 95 -9.40 8.69 -14.43
N THR A 96 -9.16 9.96 -14.79
CA THR A 96 -10.01 11.08 -14.39
C THR A 96 -11.45 10.86 -14.88
N ASP A 97 -11.61 10.56 -16.17
CA ASP A 97 -12.92 10.27 -16.75
C ASP A 97 -13.61 9.07 -16.08
N ALA A 98 -12.87 7.98 -15.83
CA ALA A 98 -13.41 6.79 -15.18
C ALA A 98 -13.86 7.08 -13.74
N ILE A 99 -13.07 7.83 -12.97
CA ILE A 99 -13.38 8.21 -11.58
C ILE A 99 -14.60 9.12 -11.52
N LEU A 100 -14.64 10.16 -12.36
CA LEU A 100 -15.77 11.10 -12.40
C LEU A 100 -17.06 10.42 -12.85
N ASN A 101 -16.98 9.50 -13.83
CA ASN A 101 -18.12 8.71 -14.29
C ASN A 101 -18.63 7.72 -13.23
N ALA A 102 -17.77 7.24 -12.33
CA ALA A 102 -18.17 6.39 -11.21
C ALA A 102 -18.98 7.15 -10.14
N GLY A 103 -18.89 8.49 -10.08
CA GLY A 103 -19.68 9.34 -9.21
C GLY A 103 -19.37 9.18 -7.72
N VAL A 104 -18.16 8.77 -7.37
CA VAL A 104 -17.72 8.53 -5.99
C VAL A 104 -17.47 9.84 -5.25
N ALA A 105 -17.69 9.84 -3.93
CA ALA A 105 -17.48 11.01 -3.07
C ALA A 105 -16.02 11.12 -2.56
N ARG A 106 -15.26 10.02 -2.58
CA ARG A 106 -13.84 9.97 -2.15
C ARG A 106 -13.11 8.81 -2.80
N ILE A 107 -11.78 8.89 -2.73
CA ILE A 107 -10.86 7.87 -3.22
C ILE A 107 -10.00 7.39 -2.05
N ILE A 108 -9.77 6.08 -1.97
CA ILE A 108 -8.83 5.47 -1.02
C ILE A 108 -7.85 4.63 -1.82
N THR A 109 -6.58 4.67 -1.44
CA THR A 109 -5.56 3.78 -1.99
C THR A 109 -4.60 3.31 -0.90
N ALA A 110 -4.02 2.13 -1.07
CA ALA A 110 -2.95 1.60 -0.23
C ALA A 110 -1.56 1.85 -0.84
N ASP A 111 -1.50 2.42 -2.04
CA ASP A 111 -0.25 2.75 -2.73
C ASP A 111 0.10 4.23 -2.58
N PRO A 112 1.22 4.57 -1.89
CA PRO A 112 1.69 5.94 -1.78
C PRO A 112 2.04 6.62 -3.11
N HIS A 113 2.41 5.85 -4.13
CA HIS A 113 2.69 6.37 -5.47
C HIS A 113 1.41 6.85 -6.13
N ALA A 114 0.36 6.01 -6.14
CA ALA A 114 -0.97 6.40 -6.58
C ALA A 114 -1.54 7.55 -5.73
N TYR A 115 -1.40 7.49 -4.40
CA TYR A 115 -1.81 8.55 -3.49
C TYR A 115 -1.19 9.90 -3.88
N ASN A 116 0.12 9.93 -4.12
CA ASN A 116 0.82 11.15 -4.51
C ASN A 116 0.37 11.66 -5.89
N ALA A 117 0.22 10.78 -6.88
CA ALA A 117 -0.23 11.15 -8.21
C ALA A 117 -1.66 11.72 -8.18
N LEU A 118 -2.61 10.96 -7.64
CA LEU A 118 -4.02 11.36 -7.57
C LEU A 118 -4.24 12.66 -6.80
N LYS A 119 -3.44 12.90 -5.75
CA LYS A 119 -3.58 14.09 -4.90
C LYS A 119 -2.90 15.34 -5.47
N LYS A 120 -1.78 15.18 -6.18
CA LYS A 120 -0.93 16.30 -6.59
C LYS A 120 -0.84 16.52 -8.08
N ASP A 121 -0.91 15.44 -8.85
CA ASP A 121 -0.68 15.47 -10.29
C ASP A 121 -2.00 15.45 -11.10
N TYR A 122 -3.08 14.92 -10.51
CA TYR A 122 -4.44 14.97 -11.07
C TYR A 122 -5.16 16.26 -10.62
N GLN A 123 -6.22 16.62 -11.32
CA GLN A 123 -7.05 17.79 -11.03
C GLN A 123 -8.53 17.37 -10.91
N ASP A 124 -9.29 18.14 -10.15
CA ASP A 124 -10.75 18.03 -10.05
C ASP A 124 -11.26 16.64 -9.57
N LEU A 125 -10.43 15.86 -8.88
CA LEU A 125 -10.81 14.59 -8.28
C LEU A 125 -11.47 14.80 -6.90
N PRO A 126 -12.31 13.82 -6.46
CA PRO A 126 -12.73 13.73 -5.08
C PRO A 126 -11.53 13.63 -4.12
N PRO A 127 -11.71 13.95 -2.83
CA PRO A 127 -10.65 13.81 -1.82
C PRO A 127 -10.00 12.42 -1.84
N VAL A 128 -8.68 12.38 -1.76
CA VAL A 128 -7.89 11.15 -1.76
C VAL A 128 -7.33 10.90 -0.37
N ASN A 129 -7.54 9.70 0.17
CA ASN A 129 -7.00 9.25 1.45
C ASN A 129 -6.08 8.03 1.25
N HIS A 130 -5.03 7.97 2.03
CA HIS A 130 -4.24 6.75 2.16
C HIS A 130 -4.91 5.80 3.17
N ILE A 131 -4.82 4.50 2.95
CA ILE A 131 -5.49 3.47 3.80
C ILE A 131 -5.11 3.60 5.28
N SER A 132 -3.90 4.04 5.64
CA SER A 132 -3.48 4.23 7.03
C SER A 132 -4.36 5.23 7.80
N GLN A 133 -4.86 6.28 7.11
CA GLN A 133 -5.78 7.27 7.68
C GLN A 133 -7.15 6.61 7.96
N VAL A 134 -7.60 5.76 7.03
CA VAL A 134 -8.88 5.04 7.15
C VAL A 134 -8.86 4.04 8.30
N ILE A 135 -7.76 3.30 8.45
CA ILE A 135 -7.58 2.38 9.59
C ILE A 135 -7.65 3.16 10.91
N LEU A 136 -6.95 4.29 10.98
CA LEU A 136 -6.92 5.13 12.18
C LEU A 136 -8.31 5.68 12.54
N ASP A 137 -9.07 6.14 11.54
CA ASP A 137 -10.46 6.58 11.72
C ASP A 137 -11.37 5.41 12.16
N GLY A 138 -11.13 4.21 11.62
CA GLY A 138 -11.81 2.98 12.03
C GLY A 138 -11.54 2.62 13.50
N ILE A 139 -10.30 2.76 13.95
CA ILE A 139 -9.90 2.55 15.34
C ILE A 139 -10.57 3.61 16.25
N ALA A 140 -10.49 4.87 15.87
CA ALA A 140 -11.07 5.97 16.65
C ALA A 140 -12.59 5.86 16.80
N SER A 141 -13.27 5.36 15.76
CA SER A 141 -14.74 5.10 15.78
C SER A 141 -15.14 3.76 16.41
N GLY A 142 -14.17 2.91 16.80
CA GLY A 142 -14.40 1.57 17.35
C GLY A 142 -14.93 0.53 16.35
N ARG A 143 -14.88 0.82 15.05
CA ARG A 143 -15.23 -0.11 13.98
C ARG A 143 -14.11 -1.12 13.72
N ILE A 144 -12.86 -0.69 13.85
CA ILE A 144 -11.67 -1.53 13.79
C ILE A 144 -11.17 -1.73 15.21
N ARG A 145 -10.97 -3.00 15.59
CA ARG A 145 -10.35 -3.41 16.85
C ARG A 145 -9.36 -4.52 16.57
N PHE A 146 -8.33 -4.57 17.38
CA PHE A 146 -7.28 -5.56 17.24
C PHE A 146 -7.22 -6.51 18.44
N ASN A 147 -7.02 -7.77 18.15
CA ASN A 147 -6.59 -8.77 19.11
C ASN A 147 -5.14 -8.52 19.53
N PRO A 148 -4.75 -8.91 20.75
CA PRO A 148 -3.35 -8.91 21.13
C PRO A 148 -2.50 -9.75 20.18
N ILE A 149 -1.32 -9.23 19.84
CA ILE A 149 -0.38 -9.98 19.01
C ILE A 149 0.31 -11.05 19.86
N ASP A 150 0.37 -12.28 19.33
CA ASP A 150 1.09 -13.39 19.92
C ASP A 150 2.12 -13.95 18.91
N ASP A 151 3.29 -13.36 18.92
CA ASP A 151 4.34 -13.60 17.93
C ASP A 151 5.73 -13.92 18.53
N GLY A 152 5.73 -14.35 19.78
CA GLY A 152 6.96 -14.68 20.49
C GLY A 152 7.79 -13.46 20.89
N SER A 153 7.17 -12.29 21.05
CA SER A 153 7.80 -11.02 21.44
C SER A 153 8.71 -10.42 20.36
N LYS A 154 8.38 -10.58 19.10
CA LYS A 154 9.08 -9.92 17.99
C LYS A 154 9.11 -8.41 18.15
N THR A 155 10.18 -7.81 17.67
CA THR A 155 10.35 -6.36 17.61
C THR A 155 10.08 -5.86 16.20
N TYR A 156 9.17 -4.90 16.09
CA TYR A 156 8.72 -4.30 14.83
C TYR A 156 9.38 -2.95 14.60
N THR A 157 9.70 -2.65 13.35
CA THR A 157 10.08 -1.30 12.96
C THR A 157 9.26 -0.85 11.76
N TYR A 158 9.06 0.46 11.61
CA TYR A 158 8.33 1.01 10.48
C TYR A 158 9.28 1.64 9.46
N HIS A 159 9.19 1.18 8.22
CA HIS A 159 9.83 1.84 7.09
C HIS A 159 8.90 2.91 6.53
N ASP A 160 9.31 4.17 6.60
CA ASP A 160 8.55 5.30 6.04
C ASP A 160 8.67 5.33 4.51
N PRO A 161 7.60 5.05 3.76
CA PRO A 161 7.63 5.21 2.30
C PRO A 161 7.81 6.68 1.94
N CYS A 162 8.70 6.96 0.99
CA CYS A 162 9.05 8.34 0.64
C CYS A 162 7.85 9.15 0.13
N TYR A 163 6.98 8.53 -0.69
CA TYR A 163 5.80 9.20 -1.23
C TYR A 163 4.65 9.31 -0.22
N LEU A 164 4.67 8.58 0.88
CA LEU A 164 3.72 8.78 1.97
C LEU A 164 4.24 9.85 2.96
N GLY A 165 5.46 9.67 3.47
CA GLY A 165 6.07 10.57 4.45
C GLY A 165 6.61 11.84 3.79
N ARG A 166 7.78 11.76 3.14
CA ARG A 166 8.53 12.92 2.64
C ARG A 166 7.74 13.81 1.69
N HIS A 167 6.89 13.22 0.85
CA HIS A 167 6.10 13.98 -0.12
C HIS A 167 4.71 14.39 0.37
N ASN A 168 4.17 13.73 1.39
CA ASN A 168 2.78 13.96 1.84
C ASN A 168 2.62 14.12 3.35
N ASP A 169 3.70 14.15 4.13
CA ASP A 169 3.75 14.38 5.58
C ASP A 169 2.96 13.37 6.44
N LEU A 170 2.64 12.18 5.88
CA LEU A 170 1.97 11.10 6.60
C LEU A 170 3.00 10.19 7.27
N TYR A 171 3.46 10.57 8.46
CA TYR A 171 4.44 9.82 9.26
C TYR A 171 3.83 9.12 10.46
N GLU A 172 2.86 9.76 11.10
CA GLU A 172 2.35 9.33 12.39
C GLU A 172 1.13 8.41 12.27
N GLU A 173 0.34 8.53 11.20
CA GLU A 173 -0.84 7.70 10.99
C GLU A 173 -0.50 6.20 10.96
N PRO A 174 0.49 5.73 10.17
CA PRO A 174 0.87 4.33 10.20
C PRO A 174 1.41 3.87 11.56
N ARG A 175 2.17 4.73 12.24
CA ARG A 175 2.71 4.44 13.58
C ARG A 175 1.60 4.28 14.62
N LYS A 176 0.62 5.18 14.62
CA LYS A 176 -0.54 5.08 15.51
C LYS A 176 -1.37 3.82 15.27
N VAL A 177 -1.45 3.35 14.03
CA VAL A 177 -2.09 2.07 13.71
C VAL A 177 -1.32 0.93 14.37
N LEU A 178 0.01 0.88 14.24
CA LEU A 178 0.86 -0.12 14.87
C LEU A 178 0.78 -0.08 16.39
N ASP A 179 0.84 1.13 16.97
CA ASP A 179 0.78 1.35 18.42
C ASP A 179 -0.61 0.99 19.00
N ALA A 180 -1.65 0.90 18.17
CA ALA A 180 -2.97 0.46 18.58
C ALA A 180 -3.14 -1.08 18.63
N ILE A 181 -2.19 -1.85 18.11
CA ILE A 181 -2.20 -3.32 18.20
C ILE A 181 -1.67 -3.72 19.60
N PRO A 182 -2.50 -4.32 20.47
CA PRO A 182 -2.08 -4.63 21.83
C PRO A 182 -0.93 -5.64 21.84
N GLY A 183 0.13 -5.35 22.61
CA GLY A 183 1.29 -6.21 22.75
C GLY A 183 2.35 -6.05 21.65
N LEU A 184 2.09 -5.32 20.58
CA LEU A 184 3.09 -5.04 19.55
C LEU A 184 4.22 -4.15 20.12
N ARG A 185 5.45 -4.62 19.97
CA ARG A 185 6.64 -3.87 20.38
C ARG A 185 7.27 -3.18 19.17
N ARG A 186 7.07 -1.87 19.04
CA ARG A 186 7.66 -1.06 17.97
C ARG A 186 8.88 -0.28 18.43
N ILE A 187 9.90 -0.26 17.58
CA ILE A 187 11.07 0.62 17.68
C ILE A 187 11.21 1.43 16.39
N ASP A 188 11.82 2.59 16.47
CA ASP A 188 12.17 3.36 15.26
C ASP A 188 13.65 3.10 14.89
N MET A 189 13.93 3.00 13.60
CA MET A 189 15.31 3.05 13.08
C MET A 189 15.90 4.44 13.28
N ASP A 190 17.23 4.57 13.37
CA ASP A 190 17.90 5.88 13.51
C ASP A 190 17.48 6.86 12.41
N ARG A 191 17.40 6.39 11.16
CA ARG A 191 16.87 7.17 10.04
C ARG A 191 15.40 6.83 9.79
N CYS A 192 14.52 7.60 10.40
CA CYS A 192 13.07 7.47 10.25
C CYS A 192 12.41 8.83 9.98
N ARG A 193 11.12 8.85 9.68
CA ARG A 193 10.31 10.02 9.34
C ARG A 193 10.90 10.84 8.20
N ASP A 194 11.11 12.15 8.39
CA ASP A 194 11.67 13.08 7.40
C ASP A 194 13.10 12.71 6.96
N ARG A 195 13.86 12.04 7.83
CA ARG A 195 15.20 11.53 7.53
C ARG A 195 15.23 10.09 7.05
N SER A 196 14.08 9.48 6.79
CA SER A 196 14.00 8.09 6.37
C SER A 196 14.88 7.80 5.14
N PHE A 197 15.63 6.70 5.20
CA PHE A 197 16.39 6.21 4.05
C PHE A 197 15.43 5.51 3.09
N CYS A 198 15.53 5.82 1.78
CA CYS A 198 14.69 5.23 0.76
C CYS A 198 14.98 3.73 0.60
N CYS A 199 13.93 2.94 0.31
CA CYS A 199 14.12 1.53 -0.02
C CYS A 199 14.75 1.31 -1.41
N GLY A 200 14.66 2.32 -2.30
CA GLY A 200 15.15 2.21 -3.66
C GLY A 200 14.17 1.59 -4.67
N GLY A 201 12.89 1.39 -4.28
CA GLY A 201 11.92 0.71 -5.15
C GLY A 201 11.14 1.61 -6.12
N GLY A 202 11.11 2.94 -5.89
CA GLY A 202 10.35 3.87 -6.74
C GLY A 202 11.11 4.32 -7.99
N GLY A 203 10.41 5.01 -8.92
CA GLY A 203 10.99 5.52 -10.16
C GLY A 203 11.46 4.41 -11.11
N LEU A 204 10.75 3.28 -11.13
CA LEU A 204 11.12 2.08 -11.89
C LEU A 204 12.47 1.45 -11.48
N MET A 205 13.06 1.88 -10.38
CA MET A 205 14.35 1.35 -9.92
C MET A 205 14.28 -0.13 -9.50
N LEU A 206 13.09 -0.67 -9.21
CA LEU A 206 12.89 -2.12 -9.04
C LEU A 206 13.32 -2.95 -10.25
N PHE A 207 13.33 -2.35 -11.44
CA PHE A 207 13.64 -3.01 -12.71
C PHE A 207 15.02 -2.65 -13.25
N TYR A 208 15.80 -1.88 -12.49
CA TYR A 208 17.12 -1.40 -12.90
C TYR A 208 18.19 -1.84 -11.90
N GLU A 209 19.20 -2.55 -12.38
CA GLU A 209 20.42 -2.89 -11.64
C GLU A 209 21.59 -2.12 -12.23
N PRO A 210 22.12 -1.11 -11.52
CA PRO A 210 23.34 -0.44 -11.96
C PRO A 210 24.55 -1.40 -11.89
N GLU A 211 25.41 -1.34 -12.90
CA GLU A 211 26.55 -2.25 -13.06
C GLU A 211 27.63 -2.10 -11.96
N GLU A 212 27.62 -1.00 -11.21
CA GLU A 212 28.72 -0.61 -10.28
C GLU A 212 28.23 -0.39 -8.83
N GLU A 213 27.11 -0.98 -8.39
CA GLU A 213 26.66 -0.83 -7.01
C GLU A 213 27.41 -1.76 -6.04
N GLU A 214 28.12 -1.21 -5.08
CA GLU A 214 28.66 -1.97 -3.94
C GLU A 214 27.52 -2.52 -3.04
N GLN A 215 26.43 -1.78 -2.86
CA GLN A 215 25.25 -2.19 -2.10
C GLN A 215 23.97 -1.52 -2.61
N ARG A 216 22.92 -2.32 -2.83
CA ARG A 216 21.59 -1.80 -3.14
C ARG A 216 21.02 -1.02 -1.96
N MET A 217 20.27 0.05 -2.24
CA MET A 217 19.60 0.86 -1.22
C MET A 217 18.71 0.03 -0.28
N GLY A 218 17.97 -0.94 -0.83
CA GLY A 218 17.14 -1.85 -0.06
C GLY A 218 17.94 -2.65 0.98
N VAL A 219 19.11 -3.16 0.61
CA VAL A 219 20.01 -3.89 1.52
C VAL A 219 20.51 -2.99 2.65
N ILE A 220 20.93 -1.75 2.32
CA ILE A 220 21.33 -0.76 3.33
C ILE A 220 20.16 -0.51 4.31
N ARG A 221 18.94 -0.39 3.79
CA ARG A 221 17.75 -0.15 4.63
C ARG A 221 17.45 -1.32 5.55
N VAL A 222 17.57 -2.55 5.05
CA VAL A 222 17.38 -3.78 5.84
C VAL A 222 18.44 -3.89 6.93
N ARG A 223 19.71 -3.55 6.63
CA ARG A 223 20.78 -3.50 7.65
C ARG A 223 20.51 -2.47 8.75
N MET A 224 19.94 -1.31 8.42
CA MET A 224 19.51 -0.34 9.44
C MET A 224 18.42 -0.89 10.37
N ALA A 225 17.54 -1.75 9.87
CA ALA A 225 16.52 -2.42 10.69
C ALA A 225 17.17 -3.50 11.60
N GLU A 226 18.12 -4.25 11.07
CA GLU A 226 18.92 -5.23 11.83
C GLU A 226 19.71 -4.56 12.96
N GLU A 227 20.40 -3.45 12.67
CA GLU A 227 21.13 -2.65 13.64
C GLU A 227 20.23 -2.07 14.74
N ALA A 228 18.99 -1.73 14.40
CA ALA A 228 17.99 -1.29 15.38
C ALA A 228 17.46 -2.45 16.25
N GLY A 229 17.74 -3.70 15.90
CA GLY A 229 17.24 -4.90 16.59
C GLY A 229 15.80 -5.25 16.23
N ALA A 230 15.38 -4.96 15.02
CA ALA A 230 14.05 -5.32 14.52
C ALA A 230 14.03 -6.73 13.93
N ASP A 231 12.97 -7.48 14.22
CA ASP A 231 12.67 -8.78 13.63
C ASP A 231 11.74 -8.64 12.42
N VAL A 232 10.92 -7.58 12.42
CA VAL A 232 9.91 -7.34 11.36
C VAL A 232 9.96 -5.89 10.89
N ILE A 233 10.05 -5.69 9.58
CA ILE A 233 9.93 -4.39 8.93
C ILE A 233 8.49 -4.24 8.43
N VAL A 234 7.74 -3.29 8.98
CA VAL A 234 6.43 -2.93 8.48
C VAL A 234 6.56 -1.76 7.52
N THR A 235 5.86 -1.81 6.40
CA THR A 235 5.73 -0.69 5.47
C THR A 235 4.27 -0.50 5.08
N ALA A 236 3.93 0.62 4.46
CA ALA A 236 2.60 0.91 3.92
C ALA A 236 2.75 1.32 2.45
N CYS A 237 3.42 0.47 1.67
CA CYS A 237 3.71 0.72 0.25
C CYS A 237 4.08 -0.60 -0.43
N PRO A 238 3.34 -1.00 -1.47
CA PRO A 238 3.61 -2.26 -2.19
C PRO A 238 5.00 -2.27 -2.84
N PHE A 239 5.46 -1.17 -3.42
CA PHE A 239 6.82 -1.07 -3.99
C PHE A 239 7.91 -1.24 -2.94
N CYS A 240 7.72 -0.63 -1.75
CA CYS A 240 8.67 -0.80 -0.66
C CYS A 240 8.66 -2.26 -0.17
N LEU A 241 7.50 -2.89 -0.08
CA LEU A 241 7.37 -4.27 0.38
C LEU A 241 8.14 -5.23 -0.51
N VAL A 242 7.89 -5.20 -1.83
CA VAL A 242 8.61 -6.04 -2.81
C VAL A 242 10.12 -5.86 -2.68
N ASN A 243 10.57 -4.61 -2.64
CA ASN A 243 12.00 -4.32 -2.60
C ASN A 243 12.68 -4.70 -1.27
N ILE A 244 11.97 -4.57 -0.15
CA ILE A 244 12.48 -4.96 1.18
C ILE A 244 12.49 -6.49 1.32
N GLU A 245 11.45 -7.20 0.84
CA GLU A 245 11.42 -8.67 0.83
C GLU A 245 12.62 -9.25 0.04
N ASP A 246 12.92 -8.68 -1.14
CA ASP A 246 14.10 -9.07 -1.93
C ASP A 246 15.40 -8.71 -1.21
N ALA A 247 15.48 -7.51 -0.64
CA ALA A 247 16.67 -7.05 0.08
C ALA A 247 17.00 -7.90 1.32
N ILE A 248 15.99 -8.43 2.02
CA ILE A 248 16.18 -9.37 3.14
C ILE A 248 16.88 -10.64 2.65
N LYS A 249 16.49 -11.17 1.49
CA LYS A 249 17.12 -12.36 0.86
C LYS A 249 18.57 -12.05 0.47
N VAL A 250 18.78 -10.95 -0.24
CA VAL A 250 20.12 -10.50 -0.67
C VAL A 250 21.05 -10.25 0.53
N ALA A 251 20.50 -9.72 1.64
CA ALA A 251 21.25 -9.52 2.88
C ALA A 251 21.54 -10.80 3.67
N GLY A 252 20.99 -11.96 3.25
CA GLY A 252 21.16 -13.25 3.97
C GLY A 252 20.43 -13.28 5.32
N LEU A 253 19.32 -12.55 5.44
CA LEU A 253 18.50 -12.44 6.67
C LEU A 253 17.21 -13.25 6.59
N GLU A 254 17.03 -14.09 5.59
CA GLU A 254 15.87 -15.00 5.50
C GLU A 254 15.77 -15.87 6.76
N GLY A 255 14.55 -15.97 7.30
CA GLY A 255 14.27 -16.70 8.54
C GLY A 255 14.69 -15.98 9.83
N LYS A 256 15.37 -14.82 9.72
CA LYS A 256 15.71 -13.95 10.87
C LYS A 256 14.92 -12.65 10.86
N MET A 257 14.59 -12.15 9.69
CA MET A 257 13.85 -10.91 9.50
C MET A 257 12.74 -11.12 8.49
N GLU A 258 11.62 -10.46 8.70
CA GLU A 258 10.45 -10.48 7.83
C GLU A 258 10.08 -9.07 7.39
N ALA A 259 9.41 -8.94 6.24
CA ALA A 259 8.72 -7.72 5.84
C ALA A 259 7.22 -8.00 5.72
N ILE A 260 6.40 -7.01 6.09
CA ILE A 260 4.95 -7.10 6.01
C ILE A 260 4.34 -5.73 5.70
N ASP A 261 3.24 -5.71 4.94
CA ASP A 261 2.49 -4.48 4.78
C ASP A 261 1.61 -4.19 6.00
N LEU A 262 1.38 -2.90 6.25
CA LEU A 262 0.53 -2.41 7.34
C LEU A 262 -0.88 -3.00 7.29
N CYS A 263 -1.47 -3.13 6.09
CA CYS A 263 -2.81 -3.71 5.91
C CYS A 263 -2.82 -5.21 6.23
N GLU A 264 -1.80 -5.95 5.80
CA GLU A 264 -1.70 -7.37 6.09
C GLU A 264 -1.54 -7.63 7.60
N LEU A 265 -0.67 -6.84 8.26
CA LEU A 265 -0.50 -6.94 9.71
C LEU A 265 -1.79 -6.58 10.44
N ALA A 266 -2.47 -5.51 10.03
CA ALA A 266 -3.75 -5.11 10.59
C ALA A 266 -4.80 -6.22 10.45
N VAL A 267 -4.94 -6.81 9.26
CA VAL A 267 -5.91 -7.91 9.01
C VAL A 267 -5.63 -9.13 9.88
N ARG A 268 -4.35 -9.52 10.05
CA ARG A 268 -3.97 -10.65 10.93
C ARG A 268 -4.40 -10.45 12.38
N GLN A 269 -4.54 -9.20 12.82
CA GLN A 269 -4.91 -8.86 14.19
C GLN A 269 -6.35 -8.38 14.34
N LEU A 270 -7.15 -8.32 13.26
CA LEU A 270 -8.55 -7.90 13.35
C LEU A 270 -9.35 -8.76 14.31
N GLU A 271 -10.10 -8.11 15.20
CA GLU A 271 -11.18 -8.75 15.97
C GLU A 271 -12.38 -8.95 15.01
N ILE A 272 -12.46 -10.16 14.40
CA ILE A 272 -13.59 -10.53 13.54
C ILE A 272 -14.75 -10.90 14.46
N LYS A 273 -15.87 -10.18 14.31
CA LYS A 273 -17.10 -10.41 15.09
C LYS A 273 -17.90 -11.58 14.53
#